data_c7de26c7a1f49da04b207a671a534c2d
#
_entry.id   c7de26c7a1f49da04b207a671a534c2d
#
_cell.length_a   1.000
_cell.length_b   1.000
_cell.length_c   1.000
_cell.angle_alpha   90.00
_cell.angle_beta   90.00
_cell.angle_gamma   90.00
#
_symmetry.space_group_name_H-M   'P 1'
#
loop_
_entity.id
_entity.type
_entity.pdbx_description
1 polymer ?
#
loop_
_entity_poly.entity_id
_entity_poly.type
_entity_poly.pdbx_seq_one_letter_code
_entity_poly.pdbx_strand_id
1 'polypeptide(L)'
;MMCDIDLDGDLDIYVCNDSVPIFLSRNDGRGNFREVAMQSGAAVSETGVPEGSMGVDLGDYNLDGRLDLWVTNYERESIALYRNDGPGMFRHVSHIAGLTTIGGLFVGWGTSFLDFDLDGDEDVFVSNGHVIRHPSEAPLRQLPLLFENRQGRRFANVAPAAGDYLSSPHMGRGVARGDLDNDGDIDLVVCHTNEPVAVLENRTRRQRRHWLGVHLIGTAAKTSRDAAGAIVTISVKGLADQTRQVKSGTSYASSNGPRMTFGLGEASVVKRVKIRWPGGGTQVLGPVDCDQVLVVRQRAVGN
;
A
#
# COMPACT_ATOMS: atom_id res chain seq x y z
N MET A 1 -9.59 -6.39 1.65
CA MET A 1 -9.37 -4.98 1.32
C MET A 1 -10.51 -4.47 0.44
N MET A 2 -10.97 -3.24 0.66
CA MET A 2 -11.94 -2.57 -0.22
C MET A 2 -11.27 -1.37 -0.89
N CYS A 3 -11.30 -1.32 -2.22
CA CYS A 3 -10.62 -0.32 -3.05
C CYS A 3 -11.30 -0.24 -4.42
N ASP A 4 -11.13 0.89 -5.12
CA ASP A 4 -11.50 1.04 -6.52
C ASP A 4 -10.31 0.54 -7.36
N ILE A 5 -10.34 -0.74 -7.75
CA ILE A 5 -9.19 -1.43 -8.34
C ILE A 5 -9.07 -1.26 -9.85
N ASP A 6 -10.18 -1.00 -10.52
CA ASP A 6 -10.23 -0.77 -11.96
C ASP A 6 -10.47 0.70 -12.33
N LEU A 7 -10.51 1.56 -11.32
CA LEU A 7 -10.62 3.00 -11.43
C LEU A 7 -11.96 3.44 -12.07
N ASP A 8 -13.04 2.71 -11.84
CA ASP A 8 -14.37 3.08 -12.34
C ASP A 8 -15.18 3.97 -11.38
N GLY A 9 -14.73 4.11 -10.14
CA GLY A 9 -15.31 4.98 -9.11
C GLY A 9 -16.12 4.24 -8.06
N ASP A 10 -16.22 2.93 -8.15
CA ASP A 10 -16.92 2.07 -7.21
C ASP A 10 -15.92 1.19 -6.44
N LEU A 11 -16.27 0.82 -5.20
CA LEU A 11 -15.37 -0.01 -4.38
C LEU A 11 -15.55 -1.49 -4.71
N ASP A 12 -14.44 -2.14 -5.01
CA ASP A 12 -14.30 -3.58 -5.18
C ASP A 12 -13.82 -4.25 -3.91
N ILE A 13 -13.86 -5.58 -3.86
CA ILE A 13 -13.39 -6.38 -2.73
C ILE A 13 -12.31 -7.35 -3.17
N TYR A 14 -11.11 -7.23 -2.59
CA TYR A 14 -10.01 -8.18 -2.76
C TYR A 14 -9.80 -8.98 -1.48
N VAL A 15 -9.81 -10.31 -1.58
CA VAL A 15 -9.73 -11.24 -0.44
C VAL A 15 -8.55 -12.19 -0.63
N CYS A 16 -7.54 -12.05 0.22
CA CYS A 16 -6.46 -13.02 0.32
C CYS A 16 -6.97 -14.30 0.97
N ASN A 17 -6.61 -15.43 0.40
CA ASN A 17 -7.02 -16.74 0.86
C ASN A 17 -5.79 -17.62 1.15
N ASP A 18 -5.95 -18.54 2.10
CA ASP A 18 -4.92 -19.53 2.42
C ASP A 18 -5.09 -20.78 1.55
N SER A 19 -4.09 -21.02 0.69
CA SER A 19 -3.97 -22.24 -0.15
C SER A 19 -5.12 -22.48 -1.16
N VAL A 20 -5.92 -21.45 -1.42
CA VAL A 20 -6.93 -21.42 -2.50
C VAL A 20 -6.83 -20.12 -3.29
N PRO A 21 -7.34 -20.06 -4.55
CA PRO A 21 -7.25 -18.83 -5.33
C PRO A 21 -7.79 -17.60 -4.60
N ILE A 22 -7.12 -16.50 -4.74
CA ILE A 22 -7.56 -15.19 -4.23
C ILE A 22 -8.89 -14.81 -4.91
N PHE A 23 -9.75 -14.10 -4.21
CA PHE A 23 -10.98 -13.55 -4.78
C PHE A 23 -10.87 -12.05 -5.05
N LEU A 24 -11.29 -11.65 -6.24
CA LEU A 24 -11.52 -10.26 -6.61
C LEU A 24 -12.97 -10.10 -7.04
N SER A 25 -13.76 -9.47 -6.21
CA SER A 25 -15.16 -9.20 -6.49
C SER A 25 -15.33 -7.76 -6.99
N ARG A 26 -15.55 -7.60 -8.31
CA ARG A 26 -15.83 -6.29 -8.92
C ARG A 26 -17.26 -5.87 -8.67
N ASN A 27 -17.42 -4.61 -8.29
CA ASN A 27 -18.70 -3.93 -8.14
C ASN A 27 -19.15 -3.34 -9.49
N ASP A 28 -20.43 -3.36 -9.77
CA ASP A 28 -21.03 -2.74 -10.96
C ASP A 28 -21.63 -1.34 -10.69
N GLY A 29 -21.31 -0.74 -9.53
CA GLY A 29 -21.84 0.53 -9.08
C GLY A 29 -23.30 0.51 -8.62
N ARG A 30 -23.93 -0.68 -8.63
CA ARG A 30 -25.29 -0.91 -8.17
C ARG A 30 -25.36 -1.83 -6.96
N GLY A 31 -24.19 -2.25 -6.46
CA GLY A 31 -24.06 -3.17 -5.34
C GLY A 31 -24.10 -4.64 -5.73
N ASN A 32 -23.99 -4.98 -7.02
CA ASN A 32 -23.80 -6.36 -7.44
C ASN A 32 -22.31 -6.62 -7.62
N PHE A 33 -21.84 -7.72 -7.05
CA PHE A 33 -20.43 -8.12 -7.11
C PHE A 33 -20.27 -9.36 -7.99
N ARG A 34 -19.23 -9.34 -8.84
CA ARG A 34 -18.86 -10.46 -9.69
C ARG A 34 -17.41 -10.84 -9.39
N GLU A 35 -17.18 -12.14 -9.10
CA GLU A 35 -15.84 -12.69 -8.94
C GLU A 35 -15.12 -12.70 -10.30
N VAL A 36 -13.91 -12.13 -10.37
CA VAL A 36 -13.14 -11.96 -11.62
C VAL A 36 -11.63 -12.22 -11.46
N ALA A 37 -11.15 -12.68 -10.31
CA ALA A 37 -9.72 -12.77 -10.02
C ALA A 37 -8.95 -13.62 -11.04
N MET A 38 -9.47 -14.79 -11.41
CA MET A 38 -8.85 -15.62 -12.44
C MET A 38 -8.80 -14.94 -13.81
N GLN A 39 -9.87 -14.25 -14.18
CA GLN A 39 -9.97 -13.56 -15.48
C GLN A 39 -9.06 -12.33 -15.51
N SER A 40 -8.90 -11.66 -14.37
CA SER A 40 -8.07 -10.47 -14.22
C SER A 40 -6.58 -10.76 -14.05
N GLY A 41 -6.19 -12.02 -13.80
CA GLY A 41 -4.79 -12.40 -13.58
C GLY A 41 -4.27 -12.15 -12.16
N ALA A 42 -5.15 -11.91 -11.17
CA ALA A 42 -4.80 -11.60 -9.78
C ALA A 42 -5.13 -12.73 -8.77
N ALA A 43 -5.38 -13.96 -9.26
CA ALA A 43 -5.87 -15.06 -8.42
C ALA A 43 -4.81 -16.01 -7.90
N VAL A 44 -3.70 -16.15 -8.61
CA VAL A 44 -2.70 -17.23 -8.41
C VAL A 44 -1.29 -16.69 -8.67
N SER A 45 -0.29 -17.48 -8.26
CA SER A 45 1.13 -17.18 -8.51
C SER A 45 1.48 -17.14 -10.00
N GLU A 46 2.72 -16.74 -10.31
CA GLU A 46 3.27 -16.73 -11.67
C GLU A 46 3.23 -18.13 -12.33
N THR A 47 3.27 -19.19 -11.54
CA THR A 47 3.18 -20.59 -12.01
C THR A 47 1.75 -21.14 -12.07
N GLY A 48 0.74 -20.31 -11.76
CA GLY A 48 -0.67 -20.69 -11.79
C GLY A 48 -1.13 -21.49 -10.57
N VAL A 49 -0.37 -21.47 -9.47
CA VAL A 49 -0.68 -22.20 -8.23
C VAL A 49 -1.24 -21.22 -7.20
N PRO A 50 -2.31 -21.57 -6.46
CA PRO A 50 -2.77 -20.82 -5.31
C PRO A 50 -1.69 -20.76 -4.22
N GLU A 51 -1.60 -19.65 -3.50
CA GLU A 51 -0.64 -19.40 -2.44
C GLU A 51 -1.35 -19.16 -1.10
N GLY A 52 -0.64 -19.32 0.02
CA GLY A 52 -1.09 -19.00 1.37
C GLY A 52 -1.03 -17.50 1.62
N SER A 53 -1.95 -16.76 1.04
CA SER A 53 -1.95 -15.29 1.05
C SER A 53 -2.57 -14.70 2.30
N MET A 54 -1.92 -13.71 2.92
CA MET A 54 -2.32 -13.14 4.20
C MET A 54 -2.53 -11.63 4.18
N GLY A 55 -1.47 -10.86 4.10
CA GLY A 55 -1.54 -9.40 4.05
C GLY A 55 -1.65 -8.86 2.63
N VAL A 56 -2.35 -7.76 2.45
CA VAL A 56 -2.50 -7.09 1.15
C VAL A 56 -2.45 -5.58 1.29
N ASP A 57 -1.78 -4.93 0.37
CA ASP A 57 -1.90 -3.48 0.19
C ASP A 57 -1.90 -3.11 -1.30
N LEU A 58 -2.27 -1.88 -1.58
CA LEU A 58 -2.46 -1.32 -2.92
C LEU A 58 -1.64 -0.04 -3.05
N GLY A 59 -0.86 0.09 -4.13
CA GLY A 59 -0.04 1.28 -4.39
C GLY A 59 0.34 1.39 -5.86
N ASP A 60 0.74 2.56 -6.29
CA ASP A 60 1.25 2.82 -7.65
C ASP A 60 2.78 2.72 -7.62
N TYR A 61 3.31 1.47 -7.55
CA TYR A 61 4.75 1.27 -7.35
C TYR A 61 5.59 1.74 -8.54
N ASN A 62 5.04 1.75 -9.74
CA ASN A 62 5.75 2.08 -10.97
C ASN A 62 5.43 3.48 -11.51
N LEU A 63 4.65 4.26 -10.77
CA LEU A 63 4.26 5.65 -11.08
C LEU A 63 3.58 5.80 -12.45
N ASP A 64 2.78 4.81 -12.85
CA ASP A 64 2.02 4.84 -14.10
C ASP A 64 0.57 5.32 -13.93
N GLY A 65 0.17 5.65 -12.72
CA GLY A 65 -1.15 6.18 -12.35
C GLY A 65 -2.20 5.09 -12.11
N ARG A 66 -1.82 3.81 -12.17
CA ARG A 66 -2.67 2.67 -11.82
C ARG A 66 -2.19 2.04 -10.53
N LEU A 67 -3.12 1.52 -9.77
CA LEU A 67 -2.80 0.93 -8.48
C LEU A 67 -2.54 -0.57 -8.63
N ASP A 68 -1.40 -0.99 -8.11
CA ASP A 68 -0.87 -2.34 -8.14
C ASP A 68 -1.14 -3.05 -6.82
N LEU A 69 -1.21 -4.39 -6.82
CA LEU A 69 -1.46 -5.20 -5.64
C LEU A 69 -0.17 -5.82 -5.12
N TRP A 70 0.04 -5.66 -3.82
CA TRP A 70 1.11 -6.32 -3.08
C TRP A 70 0.50 -7.30 -2.08
N VAL A 71 0.90 -8.58 -2.14
CA VAL A 71 0.38 -9.64 -1.28
C VAL A 71 1.52 -10.39 -0.61
N THR A 72 1.40 -10.60 0.70
CA THR A 72 2.33 -11.42 1.47
C THR A 72 1.85 -12.86 1.55
N ASN A 73 2.77 -13.80 1.40
CA ASN A 73 2.47 -15.22 1.28
C ASN A 73 3.18 -16.07 2.35
N TYR A 74 2.88 -17.36 2.36
CA TYR A 74 3.45 -18.35 3.25
C TYR A 74 4.90 -18.71 2.89
N GLU A 75 5.57 -19.50 3.73
CA GLU A 75 6.94 -19.98 3.49
C GLU A 75 7.04 -20.74 2.17
N ARG A 76 8.18 -20.61 1.48
CA ARG A 76 8.48 -21.16 0.15
C ARG A 76 7.68 -20.53 -1.00
N GLU A 77 6.85 -19.59 -0.70
CA GLU A 77 6.16 -18.76 -1.68
C GLU A 77 6.83 -17.39 -1.76
N SER A 78 6.72 -16.73 -2.89
CA SER A 78 7.25 -15.38 -3.04
C SER A 78 6.20 -14.36 -2.62
N ILE A 79 6.65 -13.21 -2.13
CA ILE A 79 5.77 -12.04 -2.06
C ILE A 79 5.25 -11.80 -3.47
N ALA A 80 3.93 -11.66 -3.60
CA ALA A 80 3.29 -11.43 -4.89
C ALA A 80 3.08 -9.93 -5.15
N LEU A 81 3.64 -9.46 -6.26
CA LEU A 81 3.37 -8.14 -6.82
C LEU A 81 2.63 -8.32 -8.14
N TYR A 82 1.38 -7.84 -8.18
CA TYR A 82 0.57 -7.84 -9.39
C TYR A 82 0.47 -6.42 -9.93
N ARG A 83 1.13 -6.18 -11.07
CA ARG A 83 1.07 -4.91 -11.77
C ARG A 83 -0.25 -4.79 -12.53
N ASN A 84 -0.89 -3.65 -12.40
CA ASN A 84 -2.11 -3.32 -13.12
C ASN A 84 -1.77 -2.83 -14.54
N ASP A 85 -1.98 -3.68 -15.55
CA ASP A 85 -1.69 -3.37 -16.96
C ASP A 85 -2.87 -2.66 -17.68
N GLY A 86 -3.98 -2.38 -16.99
CA GLY A 86 -5.19 -1.72 -17.50
C GLY A 86 -6.39 -2.04 -16.62
N PRO A 87 -7.59 -1.52 -16.90
CA PRO A 87 -8.71 -1.56 -15.98
C PRO A 87 -8.95 -2.94 -15.34
N GLY A 88 -8.44 -3.17 -14.13
CA GLY A 88 -8.57 -4.41 -13.38
C GLY A 88 -7.91 -5.65 -14.02
N MET A 89 -6.93 -5.48 -14.91
CA MET A 89 -6.14 -6.56 -15.50
C MET A 89 -4.73 -6.56 -14.92
N PHE A 90 -4.34 -7.66 -14.32
CA PHE A 90 -3.10 -7.77 -13.55
C PHE A 90 -2.12 -8.75 -14.17
N ARG A 91 -0.84 -8.46 -13.97
CA ARG A 91 0.27 -9.34 -14.29
C ARG A 91 1.14 -9.54 -13.08
N HIS A 92 1.43 -10.78 -12.72
CA HIS A 92 2.39 -11.11 -11.69
C HIS A 92 3.80 -10.70 -12.13
N VAL A 93 4.49 -9.86 -11.36
CA VAL A 93 5.80 -9.28 -11.73
C VAL A 93 6.85 -9.40 -10.64
N SER A 94 6.65 -10.22 -9.63
CA SER A 94 7.56 -10.34 -8.47
C SER A 94 8.99 -10.69 -8.87
N HIS A 95 9.16 -11.56 -9.88
CA HIS A 95 10.49 -11.92 -10.39
C HIS A 95 11.19 -10.71 -11.03
N ILE A 96 10.50 -9.98 -11.89
CA ILE A 96 11.03 -8.78 -12.57
C ILE A 96 11.36 -7.69 -11.53
N ALA A 97 10.51 -7.54 -10.51
CA ALA A 97 10.69 -6.58 -9.43
C ALA A 97 11.79 -6.97 -8.41
N GLY A 98 12.40 -8.16 -8.55
CA GLY A 98 13.52 -8.61 -7.71
C GLY A 98 13.11 -9.23 -6.38
N LEU A 99 11.82 -9.50 -6.17
CA LEU A 99 11.28 -9.99 -4.87
C LEU A 99 11.59 -11.47 -4.64
N THR A 100 11.76 -12.27 -5.68
CA THR A 100 12.05 -13.72 -5.57
C THR A 100 13.46 -14.03 -5.06
N THR A 101 14.37 -13.04 -5.04
CA THR A 101 15.75 -13.22 -4.57
C THR A 101 15.90 -13.19 -3.05
N ILE A 102 14.84 -12.87 -2.31
CA ILE A 102 14.89 -12.67 -0.86
C ILE A 102 14.82 -13.98 -0.09
N GLY A 103 14.49 -15.05 -0.77
CA GLY A 103 14.38 -16.39 -0.19
C GLY A 103 12.99 -16.69 0.38
N GLY A 104 12.55 -17.93 0.22
CA GLY A 104 11.19 -18.37 0.54
C GLY A 104 10.98 -18.82 1.98
N LEU A 105 11.79 -18.38 2.95
CA LEU A 105 11.65 -18.82 4.36
C LEU A 105 10.94 -17.78 5.25
N PHE A 106 10.21 -16.87 4.64
CA PHE A 106 9.38 -15.89 5.35
C PHE A 106 7.91 -16.29 5.30
N VAL A 107 7.22 -16.07 6.40
CA VAL A 107 5.75 -16.10 6.48
C VAL A 107 5.31 -14.66 6.68
N GLY A 108 4.88 -14.03 5.59
CA GLY A 108 4.53 -12.62 5.57
C GLY A 108 3.10 -12.38 6.04
N TRP A 109 2.90 -11.39 6.92
CA TRP A 109 1.61 -11.00 7.45
C TRP A 109 1.26 -9.57 7.07
N GLY A 110 1.36 -8.67 8.03
CA GLY A 110 1.10 -7.26 7.81
C GLY A 110 2.06 -6.64 6.83
N THR A 111 1.53 -5.82 5.93
CA THR A 111 2.32 -5.11 4.93
C THR A 111 1.74 -3.74 4.67
N SER A 112 2.55 -2.79 4.24
CA SER A 112 2.07 -1.47 3.87
C SER A 112 2.99 -0.82 2.84
N PHE A 113 2.39 -0.23 1.82
CA PHE A 113 3.06 0.76 0.99
C PHE A 113 3.25 2.06 1.80
N LEU A 114 4.44 2.64 1.73
CA LEU A 114 4.80 3.91 2.35
C LEU A 114 5.97 4.50 1.57
N ASP A 115 6.13 5.80 1.61
CA ASP A 115 7.30 6.49 1.08
C ASP A 115 8.15 6.88 2.31
N PHE A 116 9.05 5.93 2.75
CA PHE A 116 9.76 6.11 4.02
C PHE A 116 10.88 7.13 3.94
N ASP A 117 11.32 7.46 2.75
CA ASP A 117 12.43 8.37 2.52
C ASP A 117 12.06 9.63 1.74
N LEU A 118 10.77 9.84 1.49
CA LEU A 118 10.17 11.01 0.85
C LEU A 118 10.72 11.31 -0.55
N ASP A 119 11.10 10.28 -1.32
CA ASP A 119 11.62 10.48 -2.67
C ASP A 119 10.54 10.47 -3.76
N GLY A 120 9.32 10.14 -3.39
CA GLY A 120 8.13 10.23 -4.22
C GLY A 120 7.68 8.90 -4.81
N ASP A 121 8.46 7.82 -4.68
CA ASP A 121 7.97 6.48 -4.99
C ASP A 121 7.49 5.73 -3.72
N GLU A 122 6.73 4.67 -3.88
CA GLU A 122 6.19 3.93 -2.75
C GLU A 122 7.05 2.69 -2.46
N ASP A 123 7.60 2.66 -1.26
CA ASP A 123 8.33 1.56 -0.66
C ASP A 123 7.36 0.59 0.01
N VAL A 124 7.87 -0.54 0.54
CA VAL A 124 7.01 -1.51 1.24
C VAL A 124 7.67 -2.04 2.51
N PHE A 125 6.90 -2.02 3.59
CA PHE A 125 7.23 -2.75 4.82
C PHE A 125 6.45 -4.06 4.90
N VAL A 126 7.11 -5.13 5.41
CA VAL A 126 6.49 -6.44 5.66
C VAL A 126 6.87 -6.95 7.06
N SER A 127 5.85 -7.30 7.82
CA SER A 127 5.97 -7.96 9.12
C SER A 127 5.89 -9.47 8.95
N ASN A 128 6.90 -10.20 9.45
CA ASN A 128 7.02 -11.63 9.30
C ASN A 128 6.99 -12.37 10.63
N GLY A 129 6.59 -13.65 10.60
CA GLY A 129 6.59 -14.52 11.77
C GLY A 129 5.82 -15.80 11.52
N HIS A 130 6.38 -16.96 11.89
CA HIS A 130 5.74 -18.23 11.59
C HIS A 130 4.46 -18.46 12.40
N VAL A 131 3.49 -19.16 11.81
CA VAL A 131 2.23 -19.51 12.45
C VAL A 131 2.31 -20.80 13.25
N ILE A 132 3.12 -21.74 12.80
CA ILE A 132 3.31 -23.04 13.47
C ILE A 132 4.26 -22.86 14.66
N ARG A 133 3.88 -23.37 15.83
CA ARG A 133 4.66 -23.24 17.07
C ARG A 133 6.04 -23.88 16.98
N HIS A 134 6.18 -24.97 16.25
CA HIS A 134 7.42 -25.72 16.04
C HIS A 134 7.62 -25.96 14.56
N PRO A 135 8.02 -24.94 13.79
CA PRO A 135 8.24 -25.08 12.37
C PRO A 135 9.47 -25.93 12.10
N SER A 136 9.46 -26.70 11.01
CA SER A 136 10.55 -27.62 10.65
C SER A 136 11.65 -26.94 9.83
N GLU A 137 11.36 -25.87 9.13
CA GLU A 137 12.26 -25.27 8.13
C GLU A 137 12.52 -23.79 8.38
N ALA A 138 11.48 -22.98 8.39
CA ALA A 138 11.61 -21.56 8.66
C ALA A 138 11.61 -21.28 10.17
N PRO A 139 12.35 -20.28 10.67
CA PRO A 139 12.37 -19.95 12.09
C PRO A 139 10.99 -19.42 12.54
N LEU A 140 10.65 -19.66 13.83
CA LEU A 140 9.40 -19.16 14.42
C LEU A 140 9.36 -17.63 14.44
N ARG A 141 10.46 -17.01 14.86
CA ARG A 141 10.67 -15.56 14.80
C ARG A 141 11.42 -15.21 13.54
N GLN A 142 10.96 -14.22 12.81
CA GLN A 142 11.50 -13.86 11.51
C GLN A 142 11.82 -12.36 11.45
N LEU A 143 12.83 -12.01 10.65
CA LEU A 143 13.16 -10.61 10.42
C LEU A 143 12.04 -9.92 9.65
N PRO A 144 11.64 -8.70 10.03
CA PRO A 144 10.81 -7.87 9.17
C PRO A 144 11.60 -7.45 7.93
N LEU A 145 10.88 -7.05 6.88
CA LEU A 145 11.47 -6.58 5.63
C LEU A 145 11.07 -5.13 5.37
N LEU A 146 12.00 -4.36 4.86
CA LEU A 146 11.76 -3.02 4.34
C LEU A 146 12.35 -2.96 2.92
N PHE A 147 11.47 -2.76 1.96
CA PHE A 147 11.83 -2.71 0.56
C PHE A 147 11.85 -1.29 0.07
N GLU A 148 13.04 -0.77 -0.25
CA GLU A 148 13.21 0.47 -1.00
C GLU A 148 12.83 0.21 -2.45
N ASN A 149 11.89 0.97 -2.97
CA ASN A 149 11.57 1.02 -4.39
C ASN A 149 12.67 1.79 -5.15
N ARG A 150 13.06 1.32 -6.28
CA ARG A 150 14.07 1.98 -7.10
C ARG A 150 13.44 2.47 -8.39
N GLN A 151 12.76 3.60 -8.31
CA GLN A 151 12.15 4.31 -9.43
C GLN A 151 11.15 3.44 -10.21
N GLY A 152 10.30 2.70 -9.50
CA GLY A 152 9.26 1.86 -10.10
C GLY A 152 9.77 0.63 -10.87
N ARG A 153 11.05 0.27 -10.70
CA ARG A 153 11.66 -0.82 -11.48
C ARG A 153 11.96 -2.07 -10.67
N ARG A 154 12.48 -1.90 -9.47
CA ARG A 154 12.90 -3.01 -8.60
C ARG A 154 12.85 -2.59 -7.15
N PHE A 155 12.63 -3.57 -6.30
CA PHE A 155 12.73 -3.43 -4.86
C PHE A 155 14.07 -3.95 -4.34
N ALA A 156 14.64 -3.28 -3.35
CA ALA A 156 15.82 -3.70 -2.62
C ALA A 156 15.52 -3.80 -1.13
N ASN A 157 15.82 -4.92 -0.50
CA ASN A 157 15.65 -5.06 0.95
C ASN A 157 16.73 -4.24 1.68
N VAL A 158 16.31 -3.17 2.35
CA VAL A 158 17.18 -2.27 3.14
C VAL A 158 17.01 -2.47 4.66
N ALA A 159 16.16 -3.38 5.09
CA ALA A 159 15.89 -3.66 6.50
C ALA A 159 17.16 -3.84 7.36
N PRO A 160 18.23 -4.54 6.90
CA PRO A 160 19.43 -4.74 7.71
C PRO A 160 20.17 -3.47 8.13
N ALA A 161 19.94 -2.35 7.43
CA ALA A 161 20.55 -1.06 7.71
C ALA A 161 19.56 -0.03 8.30
N ALA A 162 18.31 -0.43 8.55
CA ALA A 162 17.23 0.50 8.88
C ALA A 162 16.82 0.49 10.37
N GLY A 163 17.70 0.03 11.25
CA GLY A 163 17.55 0.12 12.70
C GLY A 163 17.42 -1.22 13.42
N ASP A 164 17.45 -1.17 14.75
CA ASP A 164 17.56 -2.34 15.62
C ASP A 164 16.36 -3.28 15.53
N TYR A 165 15.14 -2.72 15.41
CA TYR A 165 13.94 -3.52 15.25
C TYR A 165 13.99 -4.35 13.95
N LEU A 166 14.41 -3.75 12.85
CA LEU A 166 14.49 -4.41 11.55
C LEU A 166 15.61 -5.44 11.45
N SER A 167 16.57 -5.38 12.38
CA SER A 167 17.67 -6.34 12.52
C SER A 167 17.39 -7.45 13.54
N SER A 168 16.22 -7.44 14.18
CA SER A 168 15.81 -8.40 15.21
C SER A 168 14.64 -9.26 14.74
N PRO A 169 14.64 -10.58 15.01
CA PRO A 169 13.55 -11.45 14.57
C PRO A 169 12.34 -11.37 15.52
N HIS A 170 11.13 -11.27 14.95
CA HIS A 170 9.87 -11.13 15.66
C HIS A 170 8.82 -12.17 15.25
N MET A 171 7.74 -12.27 16.03
CA MET A 171 6.51 -12.97 15.62
C MET A 171 5.50 -11.94 15.14
N GLY A 172 5.85 -11.23 14.08
CA GLY A 172 5.07 -10.14 13.55
C GLY A 172 3.72 -10.57 12.99
N ARG A 173 2.72 -9.66 13.06
CA ARG A 173 1.37 -9.82 12.52
C ARG A 173 0.94 -8.52 11.85
N GLY A 174 -0.09 -7.87 12.36
CA GLY A 174 -0.65 -6.66 11.78
C GLY A 174 0.32 -5.49 11.73
N VAL A 175 0.18 -4.67 10.69
CA VAL A 175 0.92 -3.41 10.51
C VAL A 175 -0.07 -2.30 10.21
N ALA A 176 0.06 -1.19 10.91
CA ALA A 176 -0.59 0.06 10.57
C ALA A 176 0.46 1.17 10.41
N ARG A 177 0.18 2.12 9.54
CA ARG A 177 1.05 3.26 9.27
C ARG A 177 0.34 4.60 9.54
N GLY A 178 1.13 5.60 9.88
CA GLY A 178 0.69 6.97 10.06
C GLY A 178 1.84 7.86 10.47
N ASP A 179 1.71 9.14 10.26
CA ASP A 179 2.58 10.17 10.79
C ASP A 179 2.09 10.48 12.23
N LEU A 180 2.75 9.91 13.23
CA LEU A 180 2.27 9.89 14.62
C LEU A 180 2.63 11.14 15.40
N ASP A 181 3.74 11.79 15.05
CA ASP A 181 4.23 12.99 15.70
C ASP A 181 4.05 14.26 14.85
N ASN A 182 3.50 14.12 13.64
CA ASN A 182 3.21 15.18 12.67
C ASN A 182 4.46 15.88 12.12
N ASP A 183 5.54 15.14 11.96
CA ASP A 183 6.76 15.65 11.34
C ASP A 183 6.81 15.41 9.81
N GLY A 184 5.86 14.64 9.28
CA GLY A 184 5.68 14.34 7.86
C GLY A 184 6.28 13.02 7.41
N ASP A 185 7.09 12.39 8.23
CA ASP A 185 7.61 11.05 8.00
C ASP A 185 6.54 10.00 8.40
N ILE A 186 6.50 8.89 7.69
CA ILE A 186 5.53 7.83 8.01
C ILE A 186 6.12 6.85 9.00
N ASP A 187 5.45 6.73 10.15
CA ASP A 187 5.74 5.78 11.20
C ASP A 187 4.93 4.49 11.05
N LEU A 188 5.38 3.45 11.76
CA LEU A 188 4.72 2.15 11.75
C LEU A 188 4.36 1.69 13.17
N VAL A 189 3.19 1.06 13.27
CA VAL A 189 2.78 0.30 14.46
C VAL A 189 2.67 -1.16 14.07
N VAL A 190 3.46 -2.03 14.71
CA VAL A 190 3.51 -3.45 14.40
C VAL A 190 3.03 -4.27 15.59
N CYS A 191 2.01 -5.09 15.34
CA CYS A 191 1.51 -6.05 16.32
C CYS A 191 2.22 -7.40 16.18
N HIS A 192 2.38 -8.10 17.30
CA HIS A 192 3.06 -9.38 17.37
C HIS A 192 2.20 -10.43 18.07
N THR A 193 2.57 -11.69 17.88
CA THR A 193 2.09 -12.79 18.74
C THR A 193 3.06 -12.98 19.90
N ASN A 194 2.54 -12.89 21.12
CA ASN A 194 3.32 -13.08 22.36
C ASN A 194 4.53 -12.12 22.55
N GLU A 195 4.48 -10.95 21.92
CA GLU A 195 5.43 -9.86 22.14
C GLU A 195 4.65 -8.53 22.25
N PRO A 196 5.21 -7.53 22.92
CA PRO A 196 4.60 -6.19 22.95
C PRO A 196 4.44 -5.60 21.53
N VAL A 197 3.47 -4.70 21.37
CA VAL A 197 3.37 -3.87 20.17
C VAL A 197 4.63 -3.01 20.02
N ALA A 198 5.13 -2.89 18.81
CA ALA A 198 6.22 -1.97 18.48
C ALA A 198 5.66 -0.73 17.78
N VAL A 199 6.17 0.43 18.20
CA VAL A 199 5.98 1.70 17.49
C VAL A 199 7.34 2.07 16.91
N LEU A 200 7.40 2.16 15.59
CA LEU A 200 8.62 2.45 14.85
C LEU A 200 8.52 3.88 14.34
N GLU A 201 9.21 4.78 15.01
CA GLU A 201 9.37 6.16 14.59
C GLU A 201 10.34 6.21 13.40
N ASN A 202 9.93 6.79 12.31
CA ASN A 202 10.79 6.99 11.15
C ASN A 202 11.73 8.18 11.41
N ARG A 203 13.01 7.90 11.47
CA ARG A 203 14.07 8.91 11.67
C ARG A 203 14.99 9.03 10.46
N THR A 204 14.46 8.70 9.29
CA THR A 204 15.21 8.81 8.04
C THR A 204 15.41 10.28 7.67
N ARG A 205 16.37 10.94 8.33
CA ARG A 205 16.68 12.34 8.06
C ARG A 205 17.38 12.47 6.71
N ARG A 206 16.61 12.78 5.69
CA ARG A 206 17.14 13.20 4.41
C ARG A 206 17.08 14.71 4.31
N GLN A 207 18.21 15.37 4.43
CA GLN A 207 18.32 16.82 4.25
C GLN A 207 17.67 17.23 2.92
N ARG A 208 16.78 18.23 2.96
CA ARG A 208 16.08 18.80 1.80
C ARG A 208 14.99 17.93 1.18
N ARG A 209 14.40 17.01 1.89
CA ARG A 209 13.17 16.31 1.46
C ARG A 209 11.95 17.00 2.05
N HIS A 210 10.94 17.17 1.19
CA HIS A 210 9.67 17.81 1.53
C HIS A 210 8.53 16.80 1.39
N TRP A 211 7.39 17.10 1.98
CA TRP A 211 6.22 16.25 1.97
C TRP A 211 4.91 17.04 1.82
N LEU A 212 3.84 16.35 1.43
CA LEU A 212 2.46 16.86 1.50
C LEU A 212 1.56 15.79 2.06
N GLY A 213 0.93 16.07 3.21
CA GLY A 213 -0.18 15.27 3.73
C GLY A 213 -1.49 15.69 3.06
N VAL A 214 -2.32 14.73 2.64
CA VAL A 214 -3.67 15.02 2.11
C VAL A 214 -4.70 14.27 2.93
N HIS A 215 -5.63 15.00 3.51
CA HIS A 215 -6.77 14.47 4.26
C HIS A 215 -8.08 14.86 3.58
N LEU A 216 -8.85 13.86 3.14
CA LEU A 216 -10.09 14.06 2.42
C LEU A 216 -11.30 13.88 3.34
N ILE A 217 -12.31 14.74 3.16
CA ILE A 217 -13.58 14.67 3.88
C ILE A 217 -14.71 14.61 2.87
N GLY A 218 -15.36 13.45 2.79
CA GLY A 218 -16.54 13.24 1.96
C GLY A 218 -17.76 13.95 2.55
N THR A 219 -18.62 14.44 1.69
CA THR A 219 -19.85 15.16 2.10
C THR A 219 -21.08 14.71 1.35
N ALA A 220 -20.93 13.87 0.33
CA ALA A 220 -22.02 13.45 -0.54
C ALA A 220 -22.66 12.12 -0.05
N ALA A 221 -23.89 11.87 -0.47
CA ALA A 221 -24.59 10.62 -0.16
C ALA A 221 -23.88 9.36 -0.71
N LYS A 222 -23.00 9.52 -1.71
CA LYS A 222 -22.21 8.42 -2.33
C LYS A 222 -20.76 8.34 -1.86
N THR A 223 -20.31 9.25 -1.00
CA THR A 223 -18.95 9.27 -0.50
C THR A 223 -18.98 9.19 1.02
N SER A 224 -18.30 8.19 1.60
CA SER A 224 -18.16 8.10 3.05
C SER A 224 -17.45 9.33 3.61
N ARG A 225 -17.63 9.62 4.91
CA ARG A 225 -16.95 10.73 5.58
C ARG A 225 -15.44 10.69 5.38
N ASP A 226 -14.86 9.50 5.48
CA ASP A 226 -13.40 9.29 5.37
C ASP A 226 -12.96 9.11 3.90
N ALA A 227 -13.87 9.36 2.96
CA ALA A 227 -13.63 9.36 1.51
C ALA A 227 -13.00 8.07 0.97
N ALA A 228 -13.31 6.89 1.57
CA ALA A 228 -12.80 5.60 1.08
C ALA A 228 -13.10 5.43 -0.42
N GLY A 229 -12.08 5.03 -1.20
CA GLY A 229 -12.12 4.95 -2.65
C GLY A 229 -11.73 6.25 -3.39
N ALA A 230 -11.60 7.38 -2.68
CA ALA A 230 -11.12 8.60 -3.33
C ALA A 230 -9.65 8.44 -3.77
N ILE A 231 -9.36 8.92 -4.97
CA ILE A 231 -8.02 8.86 -5.56
C ILE A 231 -7.44 10.26 -5.67
N VAL A 232 -6.22 10.40 -5.17
CA VAL A 232 -5.44 11.63 -5.24
C VAL A 232 -4.25 11.42 -6.14
N THR A 233 -4.11 12.28 -7.15
CA THR A 233 -2.92 12.38 -7.98
C THR A 233 -2.29 13.75 -7.78
N ILE A 234 -1.01 13.78 -7.42
CA ILE A 234 -0.24 15.03 -7.33
C ILE A 234 0.75 15.14 -8.48
N SER A 235 0.99 16.37 -8.93
CA SER A 235 2.01 16.69 -9.94
C SER A 235 3.05 17.62 -9.34
N VAL A 236 4.30 17.20 -9.34
CA VAL A 236 5.46 17.92 -8.78
C VAL A 236 6.50 18.15 -9.86
N LYS A 237 7.20 19.27 -9.80
CA LYS A 237 8.26 19.56 -10.78
C LYS A 237 9.47 18.62 -10.57
N GLY A 238 9.83 17.87 -11.61
CA GLY A 238 11.00 17.01 -11.58
C GLY A 238 10.75 15.58 -11.08
N LEU A 239 9.51 15.28 -10.63
CA LEU A 239 9.08 13.94 -10.28
C LEU A 239 7.97 13.47 -11.25
N ALA A 240 7.75 12.17 -11.31
CA ALA A 240 6.55 11.60 -11.94
C ALA A 240 5.30 11.99 -11.13
N ASP A 241 4.12 11.94 -11.77
CA ASP A 241 2.87 12.09 -11.04
C ASP A 241 2.72 10.92 -10.05
N GLN A 242 2.33 11.22 -8.82
CA GLN A 242 2.13 10.21 -7.77
C GLN A 242 0.63 10.01 -7.55
N THR A 243 0.17 8.76 -7.53
CA THR A 243 -1.24 8.43 -7.36
C THR A 243 -1.44 7.56 -6.12
N ARG A 244 -2.33 7.96 -5.23
CA ARG A 244 -2.70 7.20 -4.02
C ARG A 244 -4.21 7.17 -3.84
N GLN A 245 -4.71 6.12 -3.18
CA GLN A 245 -6.12 5.95 -2.88
C GLN A 245 -6.36 5.92 -1.37
N VAL A 246 -7.46 6.51 -0.92
CA VAL A 246 -7.98 6.28 0.43
C VAL A 246 -8.55 4.87 0.48
N LYS A 247 -7.85 3.98 1.14
CA LYS A 247 -8.18 2.56 1.25
C LYS A 247 -8.98 2.27 2.52
N SER A 248 -9.82 1.23 2.49
CA SER A 248 -10.52 0.73 3.67
C SER A 248 -10.13 -0.72 3.93
N GLY A 249 -9.45 -0.97 5.05
CA GLY A 249 -8.93 -2.28 5.43
C GLY A 249 -7.77 -2.71 4.54
N THR A 250 -6.55 -2.53 5.03
CA THR A 250 -5.30 -2.92 4.36
C THR A 250 -4.48 -3.79 5.29
N SER A 251 -3.39 -4.35 4.80
CA SER A 251 -2.48 -5.14 5.61
C SER A 251 -3.11 -6.47 6.07
N TYR A 252 -2.78 -6.92 7.26
CA TYR A 252 -3.39 -8.07 7.92
C TYR A 252 -4.01 -7.63 9.25
N ALA A 253 -5.32 -7.81 9.41
CA ALA A 253 -6.07 -7.43 10.60
C ALA A 253 -5.75 -6.00 11.10
N SER A 254 -5.61 -5.06 10.16
CA SER A 254 -5.18 -3.69 10.43
C SER A 254 -5.96 -2.68 9.59
N SER A 255 -5.86 -1.42 9.98
CA SER A 255 -6.41 -0.30 9.22
C SER A 255 -5.52 0.91 9.41
N ASN A 256 -5.24 1.62 8.32
CA ASN A 256 -4.47 2.86 8.32
C ASN A 256 -5.36 4.07 8.53
N GLY A 257 -4.80 5.17 9.00
CA GLY A 257 -5.48 6.46 9.00
C GLY A 257 -5.79 6.94 7.57
N PRO A 258 -6.82 7.79 7.39
CA PRO A 258 -7.24 8.25 6.07
C PRO A 258 -6.30 9.30 5.45
N ARG A 259 -5.27 9.75 6.16
CA ARG A 259 -4.27 10.69 5.64
C ARG A 259 -3.30 9.98 4.70
N MET A 260 -3.13 10.52 3.51
CA MET A 260 -2.12 10.10 2.54
C MET A 260 -0.95 11.07 2.60
N THR A 261 0.27 10.57 2.73
CA THR A 261 1.49 11.39 2.69
C THR A 261 2.23 11.14 1.39
N PHE A 262 2.65 12.18 0.73
CA PHE A 262 3.39 12.18 -0.52
C PHE A 262 4.77 12.79 -0.30
N GLY A 263 5.84 12.06 -0.61
CA GLY A 263 7.19 12.62 -0.68
C GLY A 263 7.34 13.50 -1.92
N LEU A 264 8.00 14.61 -1.75
CA LEU A 264 8.16 15.61 -2.82
C LEU A 264 9.63 15.74 -3.26
N GLY A 265 10.54 14.92 -2.71
CA GLY A 265 11.96 15.12 -2.90
C GLY A 265 12.39 16.52 -2.48
N GLU A 266 13.14 17.23 -3.31
CA GLU A 266 13.58 18.61 -3.04
C GLU A 266 12.56 19.69 -3.46
N ALA A 267 11.39 19.30 -3.96
CA ALA A 267 10.41 20.26 -4.44
C ALA A 267 9.56 20.81 -3.31
N SER A 268 9.54 22.13 -3.17
CA SER A 268 8.80 22.85 -2.12
C SER A 268 7.35 23.21 -2.49
N VAL A 269 6.91 22.88 -3.72
CA VAL A 269 5.56 23.22 -4.20
C VAL A 269 5.00 22.09 -5.04
N VAL A 270 3.79 21.65 -4.72
CA VAL A 270 2.97 20.77 -5.55
C VAL A 270 2.20 21.63 -6.55
N LYS A 271 2.42 21.45 -7.84
CA LYS A 271 1.77 22.23 -8.90
C LYS A 271 0.29 22.01 -8.98
N ARG A 272 -0.14 20.77 -8.77
CA ARG A 272 -1.52 20.34 -8.92
C ARG A 272 -1.83 19.17 -8.00
N VAL A 273 -2.98 19.24 -7.33
CA VAL A 273 -3.61 18.13 -6.63
C VAL A 273 -4.93 17.83 -7.31
N LYS A 274 -5.05 16.67 -7.94
CA LYS A 274 -6.28 16.19 -8.59
C LYS A 274 -6.90 15.12 -7.70
N ILE A 275 -8.16 15.31 -7.33
CA ILE A 275 -8.92 14.37 -6.49
C ILE A 275 -10.07 13.84 -7.32
N ARG A 276 -10.16 12.54 -7.44
CA ARG A 276 -11.32 11.84 -7.99
C ARG A 276 -12.12 11.24 -6.84
N TRP A 277 -13.37 11.65 -6.71
CA TRP A 277 -14.24 11.24 -5.62
C TRP A 277 -15.03 9.97 -5.98
N PRO A 278 -15.28 9.06 -5.03
CA PRO A 278 -16.21 7.94 -5.23
C PRO A 278 -17.58 8.40 -5.71
N GLY A 279 -18.19 7.62 -6.58
CA GLY A 279 -19.50 7.99 -7.16
C GLY A 279 -19.45 9.16 -8.16
N GLY A 280 -18.24 9.57 -8.57
CA GLY A 280 -17.99 10.56 -9.62
C GLY A 280 -17.64 11.96 -9.11
N GLY A 281 -17.18 12.77 -10.04
CA GLY A 281 -16.71 14.12 -9.79
C GLY A 281 -15.21 14.21 -9.57
N THR A 282 -14.62 15.28 -10.12
CA THR A 282 -13.20 15.59 -9.99
C THR A 282 -13.02 16.99 -9.41
N GLN A 283 -12.13 17.11 -8.46
CA GLN A 283 -11.73 18.40 -7.87
C GLN A 283 -10.24 18.60 -8.10
N VAL A 284 -9.86 19.80 -8.57
CA VAL A 284 -8.47 20.14 -8.85
C VAL A 284 -8.11 21.36 -8.03
N LEU A 285 -6.95 21.29 -7.38
CA LEU A 285 -6.37 22.34 -6.56
C LEU A 285 -4.92 22.56 -7.00
N GLY A 286 -4.40 23.72 -6.68
CA GLY A 286 -2.99 24.05 -6.82
C GLY A 286 -2.74 25.48 -7.26
N PRO A 287 -1.50 25.94 -7.12
CA PRO A 287 -0.39 25.29 -6.42
C PRO A 287 -0.58 25.18 -4.90
N VAL A 288 0.13 24.26 -4.25
CA VAL A 288 0.08 24.00 -2.79
C VAL A 288 1.52 23.94 -2.28
N ASP A 289 1.81 24.63 -1.19
CA ASP A 289 3.12 24.58 -0.55
C ASP A 289 3.35 23.24 0.15
N CYS A 290 4.61 22.85 0.32
CA CYS A 290 5.02 21.63 1.02
C CYS A 290 4.89 21.74 2.55
N ASP A 291 5.26 20.65 3.25
CA ASP A 291 5.43 20.52 4.69
C ASP A 291 4.16 20.91 5.48
N GLN A 292 3.02 20.46 4.98
CA GLN A 292 1.72 20.68 5.60
C GLN A 292 0.72 19.57 5.31
N VAL A 293 -0.36 19.55 6.07
CA VAL A 293 -1.53 18.71 5.80
C VAL A 293 -2.62 19.53 5.10
N LEU A 294 -2.88 19.21 3.85
CA LEU A 294 -3.96 19.77 3.05
C LEU A 294 -5.27 19.04 3.37
N VAL A 295 -6.21 19.72 4.04
CA VAL A 295 -7.54 19.18 4.30
C VAL A 295 -8.50 19.61 3.19
N VAL A 296 -9.07 18.65 2.45
CA VAL A 296 -9.97 18.94 1.35
C VAL A 296 -11.35 18.33 1.61
N ARG A 297 -12.37 19.19 1.61
CA ARG A 297 -13.78 18.76 1.65
C ARG A 297 -14.31 18.59 0.24
N GLN A 298 -15.06 17.52 0.03
CA GLN A 298 -15.76 17.29 -1.23
C GLN A 298 -16.73 18.46 -1.51
N ARG A 299 -16.63 19.07 -2.67
CA ARG A 299 -17.59 20.09 -3.10
C ARG A 299 -18.92 19.41 -3.45
N ALA A 300 -20.01 20.03 -3.07
CA ALA A 300 -21.33 19.59 -3.56
C ALA A 300 -21.30 19.60 -5.10
N VAL A 301 -21.68 18.50 -5.71
CA VAL A 301 -21.91 18.46 -7.17
C VAL A 301 -23.16 19.33 -7.35
N GLY A 302 -23.01 20.49 -7.95
CA GLY A 302 -24.16 21.34 -8.29
C GLY A 302 -25.12 20.54 -9.18
N ASN A 303 -26.41 20.58 -8.82
CA ASN A 303 -27.50 20.09 -9.64
C ASN A 303 -27.55 20.85 -10.98
#